data_e14a6ae11dca5faa0b56b88ab1111203
#
_entry.id   e14a6ae11dca5faa0b56b88ab1111203
#
_cell.length_a   1.000
_cell.length_b   1.000
_cell.length_c   1.000
_cell.angle_alpha   90.00
_cell.angle_beta   90.00
_cell.angle_gamma   90.00
#
_symmetry.space_group_name_H-M   'P 1'
#
loop_
_entity.id
_entity.type
_entity.pdbx_description
1 polymer ?
#
loop_
_entity_poly.entity_id
_entity_poly.type
_entity_poly.pdbx_seq_one_letter_code
_entity_poly.pdbx_strand_id
1 'polypeptide(L)'
;VSRGLGDVYKRQVLSDNIGIIRLVLGACFTNCYIVYNIRTNNCLIIDPADDAEKIIDNISKNGLKPQYILVTHGHTDHILALGALKEKYNIPVVISRIDAPRLLDEELINERPYVEVPYKAVYPSVLLGEGDEIWLDDIRFETMILPGHTPGSAAFKIDFKNSTGHRTDENKDTAAQYMDAENTIYQVGDSNEPDNIKGIIFTGDTMLAGGHGKTSLPGGNEEDICLLYTSPSPRDTR
;
A
#
# COMPACT_ATOMS: atom_id res chain seq x y z
N VAL A 1 -25.10 21.39 11.67
CA VAL A 1 -23.95 20.83 12.39
C VAL A 1 -23.16 19.99 11.40
N SER A 2 -22.08 20.56 10.88
CA SER A 2 -21.05 19.85 10.09
C SER A 2 -20.47 18.74 10.98
N ARG A 3 -20.79 17.49 10.70
CA ARG A 3 -20.04 16.36 11.25
C ARG A 3 -18.68 16.39 10.54
N GLY A 4 -17.64 16.86 11.22
CA GLY A 4 -16.29 16.70 10.77
C GLY A 4 -16.05 15.21 10.46
N LEU A 5 -15.60 14.91 9.24
CA LEU A 5 -15.00 13.64 8.90
C LEU A 5 -13.76 13.52 9.79
N GLY A 6 -13.92 12.83 10.92
CA GLY A 6 -12.80 12.53 11.80
C GLY A 6 -11.76 11.75 10.99
N ASP A 7 -10.50 12.13 11.13
CA ASP A 7 -9.38 11.42 10.53
C ASP A 7 -9.55 9.92 10.72
N VAL A 8 -9.77 9.18 9.62
CA VAL A 8 -9.94 7.73 9.67
C VAL A 8 -8.55 7.11 9.83
N TYR A 9 -8.15 7.05 11.09
CA TYR A 9 -6.90 6.43 11.52
C TYR A 9 -7.21 5.07 12.15
N LYS A 10 -6.64 4.00 11.62
CA LYS A 10 -6.78 2.65 12.19
C LYS A 10 -5.40 2.03 12.38
N ARG A 11 -5.11 1.61 13.60
CA ARG A 11 -3.90 0.86 13.95
C ARG A 11 -4.26 -0.61 14.19
N GLN A 12 -3.55 -1.51 13.55
CA GLN A 12 -3.75 -2.97 13.67
C GLN A 12 -2.41 -3.67 13.94
N VAL A 13 -2.46 -4.72 14.74
CA VAL A 13 -1.36 -5.67 14.92
C VAL A 13 -1.78 -6.96 14.22
N LEU A 14 -1.03 -7.39 13.20
CA LEU A 14 -1.39 -8.52 12.34
C LEU A 14 -0.65 -9.81 12.68
N SER A 15 0.51 -9.67 13.29
CA SER A 15 1.33 -10.78 13.78
C SER A 15 2.22 -10.29 14.91
N ASP A 16 3.01 -11.17 15.52
CA ASP A 16 3.89 -10.84 16.66
C ASP A 16 4.94 -9.76 16.35
N ASN A 17 5.16 -9.43 15.08
CA ASN A 17 6.15 -8.45 14.67
C ASN A 17 5.67 -7.40 13.66
N ILE A 18 4.42 -7.45 13.17
CA ILE A 18 3.92 -6.55 12.12
C ILE A 18 2.73 -5.75 12.63
N GLY A 19 2.88 -4.43 12.61
CA GLY A 19 1.80 -3.47 12.80
C GLY A 19 1.55 -2.65 11.54
N ILE A 20 0.30 -2.25 11.35
CA ILE A 20 -0.13 -1.39 10.25
C ILE A 20 -0.91 -0.21 10.79
N ILE A 21 -0.64 0.95 10.20
CA ILE A 21 -1.45 2.15 10.34
C ILE A 21 -1.99 2.48 8.96
N ARG A 22 -3.30 2.56 8.82
CA ARG A 22 -3.95 3.02 7.61
C ARG A 22 -4.42 4.45 7.80
N LEU A 23 -4.08 5.30 6.84
CA LEU A 23 -4.55 6.68 6.70
C LEU A 23 -5.33 6.81 5.39
N VAL A 24 -6.42 7.56 5.39
CA VAL A 24 -7.17 7.91 4.19
C VAL A 24 -6.91 9.38 3.93
N LEU A 25 -6.27 9.70 2.81
CA LEU A 25 -5.65 11.01 2.57
C LEU A 25 -6.07 11.62 1.23
N GLY A 26 -5.98 12.96 1.19
CA GLY A 26 -6.20 13.74 -0.01
C GLY A 26 -7.64 13.73 -0.53
N ALA A 27 -7.84 14.43 -1.65
CA ALA A 27 -9.16 14.62 -2.26
C ALA A 27 -9.75 13.34 -2.86
N CYS A 28 -8.91 12.35 -3.20
CA CYS A 28 -9.33 11.06 -3.75
C CYS A 28 -9.57 10.01 -2.66
N PHE A 29 -9.38 10.32 -1.37
CA PHE A 29 -9.52 9.39 -0.25
C PHE A 29 -8.63 8.16 -0.38
N THR A 30 -7.43 8.35 -0.94
CA THR A 30 -6.47 7.28 -1.21
C THR A 30 -5.91 6.70 0.09
N ASN A 31 -5.76 5.39 0.13
CA ASN A 31 -5.20 4.70 1.28
C ASN A 31 -3.67 4.82 1.28
N CYS A 32 -3.13 5.42 2.32
CA CYS A 32 -1.71 5.38 2.66
C CYS A 32 -1.50 4.40 3.83
N TYR A 33 -0.52 3.52 3.72
CA TYR A 33 -0.22 2.57 4.78
C TYR A 33 1.17 2.81 5.36
N ILE A 34 1.27 2.80 6.69
CA ILE A 34 2.54 2.74 7.41
C ILE A 34 2.64 1.35 8.00
N VAL A 35 3.49 0.51 7.41
CA VAL A 35 3.76 -0.86 7.88
C VAL A 35 5.03 -0.82 8.73
N TYR A 36 4.97 -1.36 9.95
CA TYR A 36 6.10 -1.26 10.87
C TYR A 36 6.39 -2.57 11.60
N ASN A 37 7.66 -2.76 11.89
CA ASN A 37 8.13 -3.82 12.77
C ASN A 37 7.92 -3.39 14.23
N ILE A 38 7.11 -4.14 14.97
CA ILE A 38 6.74 -3.81 16.36
C ILE A 38 7.95 -3.84 17.29
N ARG A 39 8.97 -4.67 17.00
CA ARG A 39 10.16 -4.83 17.85
C ARG A 39 11.18 -3.72 17.69
N THR A 40 11.35 -3.21 16.46
CA THR A 40 12.37 -2.23 16.12
C THR A 40 11.83 -0.81 15.97
N ASN A 41 10.50 -0.69 15.73
CA ASN A 41 9.80 0.51 15.28
C ASN A 41 10.27 1.01 13.89
N ASN A 42 11.05 0.23 13.15
CA ASN A 42 11.33 0.55 11.76
C ASN A 42 10.04 0.41 10.95
N CYS A 43 9.82 1.32 10.00
CA CYS A 43 8.61 1.30 9.17
C CYS A 43 8.90 1.63 7.72
N LEU A 44 7.98 1.27 6.85
CA LEU A 44 7.90 1.76 5.49
C LEU A 44 6.52 2.38 5.24
N ILE A 45 6.45 3.27 4.27
CA ILE A 45 5.25 3.99 3.88
C ILE A 45 4.85 3.47 2.50
N ILE A 46 3.61 3.03 2.33
CA ILE A 46 3.07 2.59 1.03
C ILE A 46 2.07 3.64 0.57
N ASP A 47 2.23 4.11 -0.68
CA ASP A 47 1.39 5.10 -1.34
C ASP A 47 1.16 6.36 -0.47
N PRO A 48 2.16 7.24 -0.38
CA PRO A 48 2.07 8.46 0.41
C PRO A 48 1.18 9.52 -0.31
N ALA A 49 -0.08 9.21 -0.42
CA ALA A 49 -1.09 9.90 -1.21
C ALA A 49 -0.96 11.43 -1.20
N ASP A 50 -1.31 12.05 -0.07
CA ASP A 50 -1.30 13.49 0.12
C ASP A 50 -1.11 13.80 1.62
N ASP A 51 -1.34 15.05 2.06
CA ASP A 51 -1.34 15.43 3.49
C ASP A 51 -0.06 14.97 4.23
N ALA A 52 1.13 15.26 3.69
CA ALA A 52 2.42 14.82 4.24
C ALA A 52 2.54 15.01 5.76
N GLU A 53 2.00 16.12 6.30
CA GLU A 53 2.04 16.42 7.73
C GLU A 53 1.25 15.39 8.56
N LYS A 54 0.13 14.86 8.05
CA LYS A 54 -0.61 13.81 8.74
C LYS A 54 0.18 12.51 8.82
N ILE A 55 0.92 12.17 7.76
CA ILE A 55 1.81 10.99 7.73
C ILE A 55 2.94 11.19 8.74
N ILE A 56 3.61 12.35 8.70
CA ILE A 56 4.71 12.72 9.61
C ILE A 56 4.26 12.68 11.07
N ASP A 57 3.10 13.23 11.36
CA ASP A 57 2.50 13.25 12.70
C ASP A 57 2.25 11.84 13.23
N ASN A 58 1.69 10.96 12.40
CA ASN A 58 1.43 9.58 12.81
C ASN A 58 2.72 8.79 13.06
N ILE A 59 3.75 8.98 12.20
CA ILE A 59 5.08 8.41 12.40
C ILE A 59 5.66 8.88 13.73
N SER A 60 5.64 10.18 13.98
CA SER A 60 6.18 10.80 15.20
C SER A 60 5.45 10.34 16.46
N LYS A 61 4.11 10.40 16.48
CA LYS A 61 3.27 9.99 17.61
C LYS A 61 3.46 8.52 18.01
N ASN A 62 3.80 7.67 17.06
CA ASN A 62 4.04 6.25 17.30
C ASN A 62 5.54 5.90 17.48
N GLY A 63 6.44 6.89 17.43
CA GLY A 63 7.88 6.67 17.59
C GLY A 63 8.49 5.81 16.49
N LEU A 64 7.92 5.85 15.28
CA LEU A 64 8.34 5.02 14.15
C LEU A 64 9.53 5.63 13.43
N LYS A 65 10.30 4.78 12.74
CA LYS A 65 11.55 5.12 12.04
C LYS A 65 11.43 4.72 10.57
N PRO A 66 11.06 5.64 9.67
CA PRO A 66 10.91 5.35 8.25
C PRO A 66 12.22 4.88 7.60
N GLN A 67 12.14 3.81 6.80
CA GLN A 67 13.26 3.23 6.08
C GLN A 67 13.07 3.31 4.57
N TYR A 68 11.84 3.20 4.07
CA TYR A 68 11.48 3.19 2.65
C TYR A 68 10.14 3.86 2.43
N ILE A 69 9.96 4.39 1.21
CA ILE A 69 8.65 4.71 0.64
C ILE A 69 8.43 3.77 -0.54
N LEU A 70 7.40 2.93 -0.50
CA LEU A 70 6.99 2.05 -1.58
C LEU A 70 5.80 2.69 -2.30
N VAL A 71 5.81 2.63 -3.63
CA VAL A 71 4.74 3.15 -4.47
C VAL A 71 4.19 2.02 -5.32
N THR A 72 2.89 1.75 -5.20
CA THR A 72 2.23 0.69 -5.99
C THR A 72 2.17 1.05 -7.47
N HIS A 73 1.88 2.31 -7.77
CA HIS A 73 1.85 2.85 -9.13
C HIS A 73 1.96 4.39 -9.13
N GLY A 74 2.22 4.97 -10.28
CA GLY A 74 2.55 6.39 -10.39
C GLY A 74 1.37 7.33 -10.65
N HIS A 75 0.13 7.03 -10.21
CA HIS A 75 -0.95 8.01 -10.30
C HIS A 75 -0.80 9.11 -9.24
N THR A 76 -1.24 10.29 -9.61
CA THR A 76 -1.07 11.54 -8.84
C THR A 76 -1.51 11.41 -7.39
N ASP A 77 -2.69 10.83 -7.16
CA ASP A 77 -3.29 10.71 -5.84
C ASP A 77 -2.59 9.70 -4.90
N HIS A 78 -1.63 8.92 -5.42
CA HIS A 78 -0.80 8.01 -4.63
C HIS A 78 0.57 8.60 -4.24
N ILE A 79 0.96 9.75 -4.79
CA ILE A 79 2.35 10.20 -4.75
C ILE A 79 2.57 11.66 -4.30
N LEU A 80 1.53 12.45 -4.03
CA LEU A 80 1.67 13.89 -3.77
C LEU A 80 2.56 14.20 -2.56
N ALA A 81 2.54 13.37 -1.51
CA ALA A 81 3.39 13.58 -0.34
C ALA A 81 4.84 13.08 -0.50
N LEU A 82 5.20 12.42 -1.63
CA LEU A 82 6.53 11.83 -1.85
C LEU A 82 7.68 12.80 -1.60
N GLY A 83 7.60 13.99 -2.20
CA GLY A 83 8.67 14.99 -2.12
C GLY A 83 8.94 15.42 -0.68
N ALA A 84 7.89 15.78 0.05
CA ALA A 84 7.98 16.23 1.43
C ALA A 84 8.53 15.13 2.37
N LEU A 85 8.09 13.89 2.19
CA LEU A 85 8.57 12.76 2.99
C LEU A 85 10.02 12.40 2.67
N LYS A 86 10.41 12.43 1.38
CA LYS A 86 11.79 12.21 0.97
C LYS A 86 12.73 13.28 1.53
N GLU A 87 12.31 14.55 1.50
CA GLU A 87 13.07 15.66 2.10
C GLU A 87 13.20 15.50 3.61
N LYS A 88 12.08 15.17 4.30
CA LYS A 88 12.03 15.05 5.76
C LYS A 88 12.89 13.91 6.30
N TYR A 89 12.85 12.74 5.67
CA TYR A 89 13.43 11.51 6.19
C TYR A 89 14.68 11.07 5.44
N ASN A 90 14.95 11.62 4.26
CA ASN A 90 16.06 11.24 3.37
C ASN A 90 16.14 9.73 3.12
N ILE A 91 14.99 9.11 2.85
CA ILE A 91 14.85 7.67 2.64
C ILE A 91 14.63 7.34 1.16
N PRO A 92 14.98 6.11 0.72
CA PRO A 92 14.77 5.68 -0.65
C PRO A 92 13.28 5.57 -1.02
N VAL A 93 12.97 6.01 -2.24
CA VAL A 93 11.69 5.80 -2.91
C VAL A 93 11.83 4.60 -3.82
N VAL A 94 10.88 3.69 -3.73
CA VAL A 94 10.85 2.39 -4.39
C VAL A 94 9.57 2.28 -5.21
N ILE A 95 9.70 1.93 -6.49
CA ILE A 95 8.57 1.74 -7.41
C ILE A 95 8.93 0.71 -8.49
N SER A 96 7.94 0.17 -9.19
CA SER A 96 8.21 -0.66 -10.37
C SER A 96 8.99 0.13 -11.42
N ARG A 97 9.91 -0.53 -12.14
CA ARG A 97 10.69 0.11 -13.21
C ARG A 97 9.81 0.63 -14.35
N ILE A 98 8.63 0.04 -14.53
CA ILE A 98 7.70 0.38 -15.60
C ILE A 98 6.97 1.68 -15.26
N ASP A 99 6.55 1.87 -14.02
CA ASP A 99 5.82 3.07 -13.60
C ASP A 99 6.72 4.21 -13.10
N ALA A 100 8.02 3.96 -12.90
CA ALA A 100 8.98 4.96 -12.45
C ALA A 100 8.98 6.28 -13.25
N PRO A 101 8.84 6.28 -14.59
CA PRO A 101 8.78 7.52 -15.37
C PRO A 101 7.62 8.43 -14.98
N ARG A 102 6.51 7.90 -14.43
CA ARG A 102 5.35 8.68 -14.02
C ARG A 102 5.66 9.63 -12.86
N LEU A 103 6.63 9.29 -11.99
CA LEU A 103 7.07 10.16 -10.90
C LEU A 103 7.81 11.41 -11.38
N LEU A 104 8.19 11.46 -12.66
CA LEU A 104 8.95 12.55 -13.25
C LEU A 104 8.09 13.50 -14.10
N ASP A 105 6.83 13.17 -14.31
CA ASP A 105 5.90 13.92 -15.16
C ASP A 105 5.19 15.01 -14.34
N GLU A 106 5.96 16.06 -13.99
CA GLU A 106 5.44 17.19 -13.21
C GLU A 106 4.26 17.89 -13.89
N GLU A 107 4.28 17.98 -15.22
CA GLU A 107 3.24 18.68 -15.98
C GLU A 107 1.90 17.95 -15.82
N LEU A 108 1.88 16.65 -16.14
CA LEU A 108 0.68 15.83 -16.04
C LEU A 108 0.13 15.76 -14.59
N ILE A 109 1.03 15.67 -13.60
CA ILE A 109 0.64 15.60 -12.19
C ILE A 109 0.01 16.93 -11.76
N ASN A 110 0.64 18.05 -12.08
CA ASN A 110 0.20 19.38 -11.65
C ASN A 110 -1.05 19.89 -12.41
N GLU A 111 -1.40 19.28 -13.54
CA GLU A 111 -2.67 19.57 -14.24
C GLU A 111 -3.91 19.04 -13.51
N ARG A 112 -3.74 18.16 -12.52
CA ARG A 112 -4.88 17.60 -11.77
C ARG A 112 -5.51 18.67 -10.88
N PRO A 113 -6.84 18.87 -10.93
CA PRO A 113 -7.52 19.98 -10.25
C PRO A 113 -7.47 19.90 -8.71
N TYR A 114 -7.08 18.76 -8.16
CA TYR A 114 -6.96 18.54 -6.72
C TYR A 114 -5.51 18.69 -6.20
N VAL A 115 -4.55 19.03 -7.06
CA VAL A 115 -3.18 19.30 -6.65
C VAL A 115 -3.09 20.74 -6.16
N GLU A 116 -3.12 20.93 -4.86
CA GLU A 116 -3.06 22.25 -4.23
C GLU A 116 -1.62 22.76 -4.09
N VAL A 117 -0.69 21.85 -3.78
CA VAL A 117 0.76 22.15 -3.69
C VAL A 117 1.44 21.56 -4.90
N PRO A 118 2.19 22.38 -5.68
CA PRO A 118 2.87 21.89 -6.88
C PRO A 118 3.80 20.72 -6.58
N TYR A 119 3.56 19.59 -7.23
CA TYR A 119 4.43 18.41 -7.20
C TYR A 119 5.74 18.73 -7.91
N LYS A 120 6.84 18.23 -7.37
CA LYS A 120 8.16 18.24 -8.00
C LYS A 120 8.60 16.81 -8.24
N ALA A 121 9.23 16.57 -9.39
CA ALA A 121 9.72 15.26 -9.78
C ALA A 121 10.55 14.59 -8.69
N VAL A 122 10.21 13.37 -8.36
CA VAL A 122 10.93 12.56 -7.38
C VAL A 122 11.60 11.39 -8.08
N TYR A 123 12.92 11.42 -8.11
CA TYR A 123 13.69 10.32 -8.68
C TYR A 123 13.68 9.13 -7.73
N PRO A 124 13.16 7.95 -8.15
CA PRO A 124 13.17 6.75 -7.35
C PRO A 124 14.61 6.26 -7.14
N SER A 125 14.86 5.68 -5.98
CA SER A 125 16.18 5.14 -5.61
C SER A 125 16.32 3.66 -5.95
N VAL A 126 15.20 2.94 -5.97
CA VAL A 126 15.13 1.50 -6.25
C VAL A 126 14.02 1.23 -7.25
N LEU A 127 14.35 0.45 -8.28
CA LEU A 127 13.42 0.05 -9.34
C LEU A 127 13.15 -1.46 -9.25
N LEU A 128 11.89 -1.82 -9.03
CA LEU A 128 11.47 -3.22 -8.85
C LEU A 128 10.94 -3.82 -10.16
N GLY A 129 11.09 -5.13 -10.26
CA GLY A 129 10.44 -6.01 -11.23
C GLY A 129 9.66 -7.12 -10.53
N GLU A 130 9.11 -8.04 -11.33
CA GLU A 130 8.40 -9.22 -10.84
C GLU A 130 9.30 -10.06 -9.94
N GLY A 131 8.81 -10.43 -8.74
CA GLY A 131 9.50 -11.27 -7.77
C GLY A 131 10.62 -10.58 -6.99
N ASP A 132 10.92 -9.30 -7.25
CA ASP A 132 11.90 -8.56 -6.46
C ASP A 132 11.41 -8.35 -5.02
N GLU A 133 12.33 -8.29 -4.08
CA GLU A 133 12.03 -8.24 -2.65
C GLU A 133 12.56 -6.97 -1.99
N ILE A 134 11.76 -6.44 -1.07
CA ILE A 134 12.19 -5.41 -0.11
C ILE A 134 12.09 -5.99 1.29
N TRP A 135 13.09 -5.72 2.10
CA TRP A 135 13.14 -6.18 3.48
C TRP A 135 13.08 -5.03 4.47
N LEU A 136 12.14 -5.13 5.40
CA LEU A 136 12.07 -4.29 6.58
C LEU A 136 12.43 -5.15 7.80
N ASP A 137 13.70 -5.11 8.20
CA ASP A 137 14.26 -6.04 9.18
C ASP A 137 14.04 -7.51 8.75
N ASP A 138 13.21 -8.25 9.46
CA ASP A 138 12.84 -9.64 9.16
C ASP A 138 11.51 -9.80 8.40
N ILE A 139 10.90 -8.69 7.99
CA ILE A 139 9.66 -8.67 7.21
C ILE A 139 10.00 -8.57 5.73
N ARG A 140 9.61 -9.60 4.96
CA ARG A 140 9.81 -9.66 3.51
C ARG A 140 8.58 -9.15 2.78
N PHE A 141 8.79 -8.19 1.88
CA PHE A 141 7.81 -7.71 0.91
C PHE A 141 8.19 -8.25 -0.47
N GLU A 142 7.39 -9.14 -1.01
CA GLU A 142 7.54 -9.66 -2.37
C GLU A 142 6.76 -8.77 -3.34
N THR A 143 7.40 -8.36 -4.43
CA THR A 143 6.78 -7.55 -5.48
C THR A 143 6.09 -8.42 -6.50
N MET A 144 4.83 -8.13 -6.78
CA MET A 144 4.05 -8.72 -7.86
C MET A 144 3.70 -7.62 -8.86
N ILE A 145 4.06 -7.77 -10.13
CA ILE A 145 3.68 -6.83 -11.18
C ILE A 145 2.30 -7.22 -11.71
N LEU A 146 1.33 -6.34 -11.53
CA LEU A 146 -0.08 -6.57 -11.85
C LEU A 146 -0.57 -5.50 -12.85
N PRO A 147 -0.24 -5.63 -14.13
CA PRO A 147 -0.61 -4.63 -15.14
C PRO A 147 -2.13 -4.55 -15.33
N GLY A 148 -2.61 -3.41 -15.83
CA GLY A 148 -4.01 -3.20 -16.18
C GLY A 148 -4.52 -1.85 -15.72
N HIS A 149 -4.43 -1.50 -14.44
CA HIS A 149 -4.71 -0.14 -13.98
C HIS A 149 -3.63 0.85 -14.45
N THR A 150 -2.37 0.49 -14.29
CA THR A 150 -1.23 1.04 -15.04
C THR A 150 -0.37 -0.11 -15.59
N PRO A 151 0.52 0.14 -16.56
CA PRO A 151 1.40 -0.91 -17.09
C PRO A 151 2.36 -1.47 -16.04
N GLY A 152 2.71 -0.68 -15.04
CA GLY A 152 3.65 -1.03 -13.98
C GLY A 152 3.03 -1.11 -12.59
N SER A 153 1.71 -1.23 -12.49
CA SER A 153 1.06 -1.46 -11.20
C SER A 153 1.69 -2.64 -10.49
N ALA A 154 2.04 -2.44 -9.24
CA ALA A 154 2.67 -3.45 -8.39
C ALA A 154 1.87 -3.67 -7.12
N ALA A 155 1.83 -4.91 -6.66
CA ALA A 155 1.39 -5.25 -5.32
C ALA A 155 2.56 -5.70 -4.46
N PHE A 156 2.46 -5.48 -3.15
CA PHE A 156 3.46 -5.89 -2.18
C PHE A 156 2.86 -6.92 -1.23
N LYS A 157 3.39 -8.15 -1.28
CA LYS A 157 2.92 -9.28 -0.50
C LYS A 157 3.82 -9.53 0.70
N ILE A 158 3.22 -9.75 1.85
CA ILE A 158 3.88 -10.22 3.07
C ILE A 158 3.31 -11.59 3.43
N ASP A 159 4.15 -12.61 3.55
CA ASP A 159 3.76 -13.91 4.10
C ASP A 159 4.06 -13.94 5.60
N PHE A 160 3.08 -14.27 6.41
CA PHE A 160 3.31 -14.50 7.83
C PHE A 160 3.96 -15.87 7.99
N LYS A 161 5.17 -15.91 8.54
CA LYS A 161 5.78 -17.17 8.95
C LYS A 161 4.87 -17.83 9.97
N ASN A 162 4.60 -19.13 9.82
CA ASN A 162 3.78 -19.91 10.74
C ASN A 162 4.25 -19.69 12.18
N SER A 163 3.63 -18.73 12.85
CA SER A 163 3.78 -18.56 14.28
C SER A 163 3.00 -19.69 14.94
N THR A 164 3.67 -20.81 15.24
CA THR A 164 3.15 -21.85 16.12
C THR A 164 3.13 -21.36 17.58
N GLY A 165 2.75 -20.11 17.78
CA GLY A 165 2.59 -19.46 19.07
C GLY A 165 1.11 -19.27 19.36
N HIS A 166 0.64 -19.84 20.45
CA HIS A 166 -0.69 -19.62 21.00
C HIS A 166 -1.04 -18.13 20.98
N ARG A 167 -2.08 -17.76 20.24
CA ARG A 167 -2.79 -16.50 20.44
C ARG A 167 -3.34 -16.52 21.87
N THR A 168 -2.89 -15.59 22.69
CA THR A 168 -3.54 -15.34 23.98
C THR A 168 -4.92 -14.76 23.68
N ASP A 169 -5.96 -15.24 24.37
CA ASP A 169 -7.39 -14.98 24.14
C ASP A 169 -7.82 -13.50 24.21
N GLU A 170 -6.92 -12.56 24.53
CA GLU A 170 -7.24 -11.14 24.73
C GLU A 170 -7.38 -10.33 23.43
N ASN A 171 -7.07 -10.90 22.26
CA ASN A 171 -7.13 -10.21 20.95
C ASN A 171 -8.14 -10.81 19.95
N LYS A 172 -9.12 -11.59 20.43
CA LYS A 172 -10.12 -12.24 19.56
C LYS A 172 -11.07 -11.27 18.84
N ASP A 173 -11.26 -10.05 19.36
CA ASP A 173 -12.27 -9.12 18.82
C ASP A 173 -11.80 -8.23 17.67
N THR A 174 -10.52 -8.25 17.30
CA THR A 174 -9.98 -7.28 16.32
C THR A 174 -9.73 -7.83 14.91
N ALA A 175 -9.63 -9.12 14.71
CA ALA A 175 -9.26 -9.71 13.41
C ALA A 175 -10.43 -9.93 12.44
N ALA A 176 -11.68 -10.00 12.92
CA ALA A 176 -12.84 -10.40 12.12
C ALA A 176 -13.73 -9.24 11.62
N GLN A 177 -13.45 -7.99 11.93
CA GLN A 177 -14.41 -6.88 11.72
C GLN A 177 -14.07 -5.86 10.62
N TYR A 178 -13.05 -6.06 9.78
CA TYR A 178 -12.65 -5.01 8.83
C TYR A 178 -12.61 -5.46 7.39
N MET A 179 -13.79 -5.72 6.83
CA MET A 179 -14.05 -5.57 5.40
C MET A 179 -14.83 -4.26 5.20
N ASP A 180 -14.18 -3.13 5.24
CA ASP A 180 -14.74 -1.88 4.72
C ASP A 180 -14.64 -1.90 3.19
N ALA A 181 -15.66 -1.37 2.54
CA ALA A 181 -15.83 -1.35 1.08
C ALA A 181 -14.71 -0.62 0.29
N GLU A 182 -13.67 -0.13 0.95
CA GLU A 182 -12.57 0.65 0.38
C GLU A 182 -11.17 0.07 0.67
N ASN A 183 -11.08 -1.22 1.06
CA ASN A 183 -9.79 -1.81 1.44
C ASN A 183 -9.01 -2.32 0.23
N THR A 184 -7.80 -1.80 0.06
CA THR A 184 -6.77 -2.29 -0.86
C THR A 184 -5.78 -3.26 -0.19
N ILE A 185 -6.10 -3.76 1.00
CA ILE A 185 -5.37 -4.83 1.69
C ILE A 185 -6.20 -6.10 1.62
N TYR A 186 -5.63 -7.15 1.06
CA TYR A 186 -6.21 -8.48 1.03
C TYR A 186 -5.48 -9.40 2.00
N GLN A 187 -6.26 -10.09 2.82
CA GLN A 187 -5.74 -11.13 3.71
C GLN A 187 -5.63 -12.44 2.94
N VAL A 188 -4.47 -13.05 2.97
CA VAL A 188 -4.23 -14.37 2.38
C VAL A 188 -4.40 -15.43 3.48
N GLY A 189 -5.46 -16.19 3.40
CA GLY A 189 -5.79 -17.24 4.39
C GLY A 189 -6.36 -18.51 3.75
N ASP A 190 -6.63 -19.53 4.55
CA ASP A 190 -7.36 -20.69 4.11
C ASP A 190 -8.87 -20.44 4.24
N SER A 191 -9.63 -20.65 3.16
CA SER A 191 -11.10 -20.48 3.15
C SER A 191 -11.82 -21.39 4.13
N ASN A 192 -11.18 -22.47 4.58
CA ASN A 192 -11.73 -23.42 5.55
C ASN A 192 -11.35 -23.09 7.00
N GLU A 193 -10.42 -22.14 7.22
CA GLU A 193 -9.99 -21.67 8.52
C GLU A 193 -9.88 -20.14 8.47
N PRO A 194 -10.98 -19.40 8.59
CA PRO A 194 -11.01 -17.92 8.45
C PRO A 194 -10.12 -17.19 9.48
N ASP A 195 -9.78 -17.83 10.59
CA ASP A 195 -8.89 -17.28 11.61
C ASP A 195 -7.39 -17.49 11.30
N ASN A 196 -7.04 -18.22 10.23
CA ASN A 196 -5.66 -18.53 9.87
C ASN A 196 -5.18 -17.66 8.70
N ILE A 197 -4.98 -16.38 8.98
CA ILE A 197 -4.42 -15.44 8.00
C ILE A 197 -2.93 -15.76 7.80
N LYS A 198 -2.56 -16.14 6.58
CA LYS A 198 -1.19 -16.51 6.20
C LYS A 198 -0.35 -15.34 5.69
N GLY A 199 -0.97 -14.22 5.37
CA GLY A 199 -0.29 -13.06 4.83
C GLY A 199 -1.24 -11.93 4.45
N ILE A 200 -0.68 -10.89 3.88
CA ILE A 200 -1.41 -9.72 3.35
C ILE A 200 -0.79 -9.26 2.04
N ILE A 201 -1.61 -8.61 1.21
CA ILE A 201 -1.17 -8.02 -0.05
C ILE A 201 -1.70 -6.59 -0.10
N PHE A 202 -0.81 -5.64 -0.39
CA PHE A 202 -1.14 -4.25 -0.70
C PHE A 202 -1.21 -4.11 -2.21
N THR A 203 -2.39 -3.92 -2.76
CA THR A 203 -2.65 -4.01 -4.21
C THR A 203 -2.74 -2.67 -4.92
N GLY A 204 -2.68 -1.54 -4.18
CA GLY A 204 -3.04 -0.25 -4.75
C GLY A 204 -4.41 -0.34 -5.44
N ASP A 205 -4.53 0.27 -6.60
CA ASP A 205 -5.77 0.30 -7.37
C ASP A 205 -6.00 -0.91 -8.27
N THR A 206 -5.10 -1.91 -8.27
CA THR A 206 -5.31 -3.13 -9.05
C THR A 206 -6.53 -3.90 -8.57
N MET A 207 -6.71 -4.00 -7.23
CA MET A 207 -7.87 -4.67 -6.63
C MET A 207 -8.50 -3.75 -5.59
N LEU A 208 -9.77 -3.46 -5.76
CA LEU A 208 -10.60 -2.67 -4.85
C LEU A 208 -11.75 -3.52 -4.31
N ALA A 209 -12.33 -3.14 -3.19
CA ALA A 209 -13.52 -3.80 -2.69
C ALA A 209 -14.68 -3.64 -3.69
N GLY A 210 -15.04 -4.75 -4.32
CA GLY A 210 -16.12 -4.78 -5.32
C GLY A 210 -15.73 -4.42 -6.75
N GLY A 211 -14.40 -4.33 -7.06
CA GLY A 211 -13.94 -4.02 -8.41
C GLY A 211 -12.44 -3.79 -8.51
N HIS A 212 -12.05 -3.01 -9.47
CA HIS A 212 -10.67 -2.60 -9.73
C HIS A 212 -10.59 -1.11 -10.08
N GLY A 213 -9.38 -0.55 -10.05
CA GLY A 213 -9.12 0.82 -10.48
C GLY A 213 -9.46 1.04 -11.96
N LYS A 214 -9.64 2.29 -12.33
CA LYS A 214 -10.00 2.67 -13.70
C LYS A 214 -8.92 2.25 -14.68
N THR A 215 -9.32 1.59 -15.76
CA THR A 215 -8.46 1.19 -16.88
C THR A 215 -8.50 2.16 -18.06
N SER A 216 -9.41 3.15 -17.99
CA SER A 216 -9.57 4.19 -19.02
C SER A 216 -8.57 5.35 -18.91
N LEU A 217 -7.71 5.36 -17.91
CA LEU A 217 -6.65 6.35 -17.75
C LEU A 217 -5.44 6.02 -18.64
N PRO A 218 -4.56 7.00 -18.97
CA PRO A 218 -3.41 6.78 -19.84
C PRO A 218 -2.53 5.62 -19.37
N GLY A 219 -2.39 4.60 -20.22
CA GLY A 219 -1.65 3.37 -19.96
C GLY A 219 -2.46 2.26 -19.30
N GLY A 220 -3.73 2.48 -18.97
CA GLY A 220 -4.62 1.44 -18.49
C GLY A 220 -5.03 0.46 -19.58
N ASN A 221 -5.29 -0.80 -19.23
CA ASN A 221 -5.68 -1.88 -20.12
C ASN A 221 -6.67 -2.81 -19.43
N GLU A 222 -7.91 -2.84 -19.91
CA GLU A 222 -8.99 -3.66 -19.37
C GLU A 222 -8.72 -5.16 -19.55
N GLU A 223 -8.10 -5.55 -20.68
CA GLU A 223 -7.80 -6.96 -20.96
C GLU A 223 -6.80 -7.52 -19.95
N ASP A 224 -5.76 -6.73 -19.61
CA ASP A 224 -4.76 -7.15 -18.62
C ASP A 224 -5.38 -7.35 -17.24
N ILE A 225 -6.24 -6.42 -16.79
CA ILE A 225 -6.94 -6.56 -15.52
C ILE A 225 -7.90 -7.75 -15.53
N CYS A 226 -8.65 -7.95 -16.60
CA CYS A 226 -9.52 -9.12 -16.74
C CYS A 226 -8.75 -10.44 -16.65
N LEU A 227 -7.55 -10.51 -17.23
CA LEU A 227 -6.69 -11.69 -17.13
C LEU A 227 -6.27 -11.98 -15.67
N LEU A 228 -5.98 -10.97 -14.88
CA LEU A 228 -5.67 -11.15 -13.44
C LEU A 228 -6.84 -11.76 -12.67
N TYR A 229 -8.08 -11.31 -12.96
CA TYR A 229 -9.28 -11.81 -12.28
C TYR A 229 -9.74 -13.17 -12.77
N THR A 230 -9.42 -13.54 -14.02
CA THR A 230 -9.88 -14.77 -14.66
C THR A 230 -8.81 -15.86 -14.74
N SER A 231 -7.56 -15.56 -14.39
CA SER A 231 -6.49 -16.56 -14.33
C SER A 231 -6.88 -17.67 -13.35
N PRO A 232 -6.82 -18.94 -13.77
CA PRO A 232 -7.17 -20.05 -12.88
C PRO A 232 -6.25 -20.04 -11.66
N SER A 233 -6.85 -20.13 -10.48
CA SER A 233 -6.12 -20.36 -9.25
C SER A 233 -5.28 -21.65 -9.40
N PRO A 234 -4.09 -21.76 -8.79
CA PRO A 234 -3.35 -23.01 -8.73
C PRO A 234 -4.16 -24.21 -8.22
N ARG A 235 -5.33 -23.96 -7.60
CA ARG A 235 -6.28 -25.00 -7.17
C ARG A 235 -7.19 -25.51 -8.28
N ASP A 236 -7.38 -24.70 -9.36
CA ASP A 236 -8.28 -25.06 -10.46
C ASP A 236 -7.60 -25.92 -11.53
N THR A 237 -6.30 -26.17 -11.39
CA THR A 237 -5.48 -26.96 -12.33
C THR A 237 -5.25 -28.42 -11.88
N ARG A 238 -6.10 -28.95 -11.00
CA ARG A 238 -6.05 -30.37 -10.56
C ARG A 238 -7.18 -31.18 -11.14
#